data_dbfa4b16f3a866620b43598ad7831956
#
_entry.id   dbfa4b16f3a866620b43598ad7831956
#
_cell.length_a   1.000
_cell.length_b   1.000
_cell.length_c   1.000
_cell.angle_alpha   90.00
_cell.angle_beta   90.00
_cell.angle_gamma   90.00
#
_symmetry.space_group_name_H-M   'P 1'
#
loop_
_entity.id
_entity.type
_entity.pdbx_description
1 polymer ?
#
loop_
_entity_poly.entity_id
_entity_poly.type
_entity_poly.pdbx_seq_one_letter_code
_entity_poly.pdbx_strand_id
1 'polypeptide(L)'
;WANWEFHMSFDVRAGLVISLASIFDMDMKKYRQVLYKGHLSEMFVPYMDPNDDWYFISYLDCGEFGCGQTAVSLEPYTDCPPNAAFIDGVFAGQDGTPTKVSNVMCIFEKYAGDIMWRHTEAEVPGLK
;
A
#
# COMPACT_ATOMS: atom_id res chain seq x y z
N TRP A 1 -4.42 0.70 -15.97
CA TRP A 1 -4.83 2.02 -15.53
C TRP A 1 -3.90 3.07 -16.13
N ALA A 2 -4.43 4.00 -16.90
CA ALA A 2 -3.63 4.85 -17.76
C ALA A 2 -2.67 3.99 -18.60
N ASN A 3 -1.36 4.18 -18.46
CA ASN A 3 -0.35 3.37 -19.15
C ASN A 3 0.20 2.22 -18.27
N TRP A 4 -0.43 1.95 -17.14
CA TRP A 4 -0.01 0.91 -16.22
C TRP A 4 -0.85 -0.35 -16.33
N GLU A 5 -0.18 -1.47 -16.23
CA GLU A 5 -0.77 -2.80 -16.06
C GLU A 5 -0.11 -3.46 -14.85
N PHE A 6 -0.89 -3.96 -13.92
CA PHE A 6 -0.39 -4.65 -12.73
C PHE A 6 -1.43 -5.61 -12.18
N HIS A 7 -0.96 -6.59 -11.45
CA HIS A 7 -1.80 -7.48 -10.66
C HIS A 7 -1.82 -6.99 -9.21
N MET A 8 -3.01 -6.94 -8.63
CA MET A 8 -3.22 -6.53 -7.26
C MET A 8 -3.92 -7.62 -6.47
N SER A 9 -3.43 -7.92 -5.29
CA SER A 9 -4.01 -8.92 -4.42
C SER A 9 -3.99 -8.47 -2.96
N PHE A 10 -4.85 -9.08 -2.16
CA PHE A 10 -4.87 -8.93 -0.73
C PHE A 10 -4.18 -10.14 -0.08
N ASP A 11 -3.29 -9.86 0.86
CA ASP A 11 -2.61 -10.85 1.68
C ASP A 11 -2.84 -10.53 3.16
N VAL A 12 -3.20 -11.55 3.94
CA VAL A 12 -3.55 -11.40 5.36
C VAL A 12 -2.39 -10.82 6.18
N ARG A 13 -1.15 -11.14 5.82
CA ARG A 13 0.03 -10.62 6.54
C ARG A 13 0.49 -9.27 5.98
N ALA A 14 0.61 -9.15 4.67
CA ALA A 14 1.19 -7.99 4.02
C ALA A 14 0.16 -6.90 3.65
N GLY A 15 -1.14 -7.22 3.68
CA GLY A 15 -2.17 -6.32 3.17
C GLY A 15 -2.15 -6.24 1.65
N LEU A 16 -1.93 -5.05 1.10
CA LEU A 16 -1.83 -4.83 -0.34
C LEU A 16 -0.54 -5.43 -0.91
N VAL A 17 -0.68 -6.25 -1.93
CA VAL A 17 0.43 -6.75 -2.74
C VAL A 17 0.24 -6.36 -4.19
N ILE A 18 1.22 -5.70 -4.78
CA ILE A 18 1.28 -5.36 -6.21
C ILE A 18 2.30 -6.30 -6.87
N SER A 19 1.91 -6.92 -7.97
CA SER A 19 2.76 -7.86 -8.71
C SER A 19 2.76 -7.53 -10.20
N LEU A 20 3.89 -7.83 -10.86
CA LEU A 20 4.06 -7.75 -12.31
C LEU A 20 3.69 -6.38 -12.89
N ALA A 21 4.01 -5.30 -12.16
CA ALA A 21 3.68 -3.97 -12.64
C ALA A 21 4.52 -3.61 -13.87
N SER A 22 3.84 -3.18 -14.91
CA SER A 22 4.40 -2.78 -16.20
C SER A 22 3.87 -1.42 -16.62
N ILE A 23 4.68 -0.66 -17.30
CA ILE A 23 4.29 0.60 -17.94
C ILE A 23 4.38 0.46 -19.45
N PHE A 24 3.40 1.02 -20.16
CA PHE A 24 3.43 1.05 -21.60
C PHE A 24 4.43 2.10 -22.09
N ASP A 25 5.47 1.63 -22.74
CA ASP A 25 6.50 2.46 -23.36
C ASP A 25 5.98 3.00 -24.70
N MET A 26 5.77 4.30 -24.76
CA MET A 26 5.21 4.97 -25.96
C MET A 26 6.15 4.95 -27.15
N ASP A 27 7.45 4.93 -26.93
CA ASP A 27 8.46 4.89 -27.99
C ASP A 27 8.63 3.48 -28.54
N MET A 28 8.72 2.52 -27.64
CA MET A 28 8.90 1.11 -27.99
C MET A 28 7.59 0.39 -28.34
N LYS A 29 6.43 1.02 -28.11
CA LYS A 29 5.08 0.48 -28.32
C LYS A 29 4.85 -0.89 -27.67
N LYS A 30 5.40 -1.06 -26.47
CA LYS A 30 5.27 -2.30 -25.69
C LYS A 30 5.26 -2.03 -24.20
N TYR A 31 4.70 -2.96 -23.44
CA TYR A 31 4.82 -2.94 -21.99
C TYR A 31 6.24 -3.29 -21.55
N ARG A 32 6.73 -2.53 -20.58
CA ARG A 32 7.99 -2.79 -19.89
C ARG A 32 7.71 -3.04 -18.41
N GLN A 33 8.06 -4.23 -17.96
CA GLN A 33 7.94 -4.58 -16.54
C GLN A 33 8.94 -3.77 -15.72
N VAL A 34 8.44 -3.13 -14.67
CA VAL A 34 9.22 -2.26 -13.79
C VAL A 34 9.23 -2.75 -12.34
N LEU A 35 8.27 -3.60 -11.95
CA LEU A 35 8.20 -4.17 -10.63
C LEU A 35 7.72 -5.63 -10.72
N TYR A 36 8.47 -6.54 -10.11
CA TYR A 36 8.07 -7.94 -10.01
C TYR A 36 7.05 -8.14 -8.89
N LYS A 37 7.36 -7.70 -7.68
CA LYS A 37 6.48 -7.76 -6.52
C LYS A 37 6.82 -6.65 -5.54
N GLY A 38 5.81 -5.99 -5.01
CA GLY A 38 5.94 -4.98 -3.98
C GLY A 38 4.84 -5.13 -2.93
N HIS A 39 5.20 -5.06 -1.67
CA HIS A 39 4.29 -5.04 -0.52
C HIS A 39 4.98 -4.39 0.67
N LEU A 40 4.20 -3.97 1.64
CA LEU A 40 4.72 -3.53 2.92
C LEU A 40 5.02 -4.78 3.76
N SER A 41 6.31 -5.05 4.00
CA SER A 41 6.71 -6.25 4.74
C SER A 41 6.54 -6.07 6.25
N GLU A 42 6.85 -4.86 6.73
CA GLU A 42 6.91 -4.54 8.15
C GLU A 42 6.92 -3.04 8.36
N MET A 43 6.21 -2.55 9.35
CA MET A 43 6.25 -1.16 9.79
C MET A 43 6.30 -1.13 11.32
N PHE A 44 7.24 -0.38 11.86
CA PHE A 44 7.35 -0.17 13.30
C PHE A 44 7.52 1.31 13.62
N VAL A 45 7.03 1.72 14.77
CA VAL A 45 7.11 3.09 15.25
C VAL A 45 7.96 3.11 16.50
N PRO A 46 9.18 3.70 16.48
CA PRO A 46 9.94 3.98 17.69
C PRO A 46 9.32 5.20 18.37
N TYR A 47 8.86 5.04 19.58
CA TYR A 47 8.21 6.13 20.31
C TYR A 47 9.20 7.19 20.77
N MET A 48 10.37 6.78 21.25
CA MET A 48 11.44 7.68 21.72
C MET A 48 10.93 8.77 22.68
N ASP A 49 9.94 8.42 23.50
CA ASP A 49 9.39 9.31 24.53
C ASP A 49 10.49 9.62 25.56
N PRO A 50 10.60 10.86 26.06
CA PRO A 50 11.63 11.22 27.05
C PRO A 50 11.51 10.51 28.40
N ASN A 51 10.43 9.81 28.67
CA ASN A 51 10.27 9.00 29.86
C ASN A 51 11.00 7.66 29.71
N ASP A 52 11.73 7.25 30.74
CA ASP A 52 12.56 6.04 30.73
C ASP A 52 11.77 4.77 30.34
N ASP A 53 10.52 4.68 30.75
CA ASP A 53 9.65 3.54 30.46
C ASP A 53 9.28 3.41 28.99
N TRP A 54 9.32 4.50 28.22
CA TRP A 54 8.86 4.55 26.83
C TRP A 54 9.97 4.82 25.81
N TYR A 55 11.14 5.24 26.25
CA TYR A 55 12.20 5.66 25.35
C TYR A 55 12.66 4.59 24.36
N PHE A 56 12.71 3.36 24.81
CA PHE A 56 13.16 2.21 24.01
C PHE A 56 12.01 1.41 23.40
N ILE A 57 10.77 1.85 23.59
CA ILE A 57 9.62 1.11 23.08
C ILE A 57 9.43 1.37 21.60
N SER A 58 9.34 0.28 20.84
CA SER A 58 8.92 0.28 19.45
C SER A 58 7.77 -0.68 19.27
N TYR A 59 6.73 -0.24 18.53
CA TYR A 59 5.61 -1.10 18.18
C TYR A 59 5.60 -1.36 16.68
N LEU A 60 5.21 -2.56 16.29
CA LEU A 60 4.84 -2.92 14.93
C LEU A 60 3.42 -2.39 14.68
N ASP A 61 3.30 -1.21 14.12
CA ASP A 61 2.04 -0.50 14.00
C ASP A 61 1.07 -1.17 12.99
N CYS A 62 1.62 -1.79 11.99
CA CYS A 62 0.86 -2.57 11.00
C CYS A 62 0.93 -4.05 11.30
N GLY A 63 1.27 -4.47 12.50
CA GLY A 63 1.78 -5.73 12.43
C GLY A 63 2.04 -6.60 13.61
N GLU A 64 1.51 -6.38 14.75
CA GLU A 64 1.48 -7.47 15.72
C GLU A 64 0.85 -8.72 15.08
N PHE A 65 -0.09 -8.52 14.16
CA PHE A 65 -0.82 -9.59 13.47
C PHE A 65 -0.67 -9.57 11.94
N GLY A 66 0.04 -8.59 11.38
CA GLY A 66 0.17 -8.35 9.94
C GLY A 66 -0.76 -7.25 9.42
N CYS A 67 -0.31 -6.56 8.37
CA CYS A 67 -1.01 -5.41 7.79
C CYS A 67 -2.38 -5.74 7.21
N GLY A 68 -2.63 -6.99 6.84
CA GLY A 68 -3.92 -7.44 6.32
C GLY A 68 -4.86 -7.98 7.37
N GLN A 69 -4.37 -8.55 8.46
CA GLN A 69 -5.19 -9.21 9.47
C GLN A 69 -6.18 -8.27 10.15
N THR A 70 -5.85 -7.00 10.27
CA THR A 70 -6.68 -5.97 10.88
C THR A 70 -7.59 -5.23 9.90
N ALA A 71 -7.56 -5.60 8.62
CA ALA A 71 -8.39 -4.98 7.60
C ALA A 71 -9.88 -5.23 7.87
N VAL A 72 -10.67 -4.18 7.69
CA VAL A 72 -12.13 -4.20 7.78
C VAL A 72 -12.74 -3.69 6.48
N SER A 73 -14.03 -3.91 6.29
CA SER A 73 -14.75 -3.40 5.12
C SER A 73 -14.71 -1.88 5.06
N LEU A 74 -14.30 -1.36 3.92
CA LEU A 74 -14.39 0.07 3.60
C LEU A 74 -15.80 0.44 3.15
N GLU A 75 -16.27 1.59 3.57
CA GLU A 75 -17.58 2.11 3.18
C GLU A 75 -17.46 2.96 1.91
N PRO A 76 -18.16 2.58 0.81
CA PRO A 76 -18.23 3.38 -0.40
C PRO A 76 -18.72 4.81 -0.11
N TYR A 77 -18.10 5.79 -0.77
CA TYR A 77 -18.35 7.23 -0.63
C TYR A 77 -17.91 7.86 0.69
N THR A 78 -17.63 7.06 1.72
CA THR A 78 -17.11 7.53 3.01
C THR A 78 -15.59 7.38 3.04
N ASP A 79 -15.10 6.16 2.86
CA ASP A 79 -13.67 5.86 2.91
C ASP A 79 -13.00 5.99 1.54
N CYS A 80 -13.78 5.80 0.47
CA CYS A 80 -13.30 5.83 -0.90
C CYS A 80 -14.23 6.67 -1.79
N PRO A 81 -13.68 7.41 -2.77
CA PRO A 81 -14.48 8.24 -3.65
C PRO A 81 -15.36 7.43 -4.61
N PRO A 82 -16.37 8.08 -5.28
CA PRO A 82 -17.31 7.39 -6.16
C PRO A 82 -16.68 6.63 -7.35
N ASN A 83 -15.48 7.03 -7.76
CA ASN A 83 -14.74 6.39 -8.86
C ASN A 83 -13.84 5.25 -8.41
N ALA A 84 -13.94 4.83 -7.15
CA ALA A 84 -13.15 3.73 -6.62
C ALA A 84 -13.67 2.36 -7.08
N ALA A 85 -12.76 1.46 -7.41
CA ALA A 85 -13.02 0.04 -7.52
C ALA A 85 -12.63 -0.65 -6.20
N PHE A 86 -13.44 -1.62 -5.78
CA PHE A 86 -13.25 -2.32 -4.51
C PHE A 86 -12.76 -3.74 -4.72
N ILE A 87 -11.99 -4.23 -3.77
CA ILE A 87 -11.43 -5.59 -3.76
C ILE A 87 -11.77 -6.23 -2.42
N ASP A 88 -12.24 -7.47 -2.50
CA ASP A 88 -12.54 -8.28 -1.33
C ASP A 88 -11.30 -9.04 -0.85
N GLY A 89 -11.25 -9.31 0.44
CA GLY A 89 -10.25 -10.17 1.04
C GLY A 89 -10.83 -11.51 1.49
N VAL A 90 -9.96 -12.50 1.62
CA VAL A 90 -10.31 -13.80 2.19
C VAL A 90 -9.37 -14.10 3.33
N PHE A 91 -9.94 -14.39 4.48
CA PHE A 91 -9.25 -14.71 5.73
C PHE A 91 -9.45 -16.18 6.05
N ALA A 92 -8.48 -16.78 6.71
CA ALA A 92 -8.67 -18.11 7.31
C ALA A 92 -9.41 -17.95 8.65
N GLY A 93 -10.55 -18.61 8.79
CA GLY A 93 -11.21 -18.76 10.08
C GLY A 93 -10.40 -19.64 11.04
N GLN A 94 -10.76 -19.64 12.31
CA GLN A 94 -10.08 -20.47 13.33
C GLN A 94 -10.14 -21.98 13.02
N ASP A 95 -11.17 -22.41 12.33
CA ASP A 95 -11.39 -23.78 11.86
C ASP A 95 -10.78 -24.05 10.46
N GLY A 96 -10.08 -23.07 9.89
CA GLY A 96 -9.49 -23.13 8.55
C GLY A 96 -10.47 -22.85 7.42
N THR A 97 -11.73 -22.54 7.70
CA THR A 97 -12.69 -22.16 6.64
C THR A 97 -12.39 -20.76 6.11
N PRO A 98 -12.54 -20.55 4.78
CA PRO A 98 -12.35 -19.22 4.21
C PRO A 98 -13.50 -18.30 4.60
N THR A 99 -13.16 -17.15 5.18
CA THR A 99 -14.12 -16.08 5.51
C THR A 99 -13.85 -14.89 4.60
N LYS A 100 -14.87 -14.51 3.83
CA LYS A 100 -14.80 -13.36 2.94
C LYS A 100 -15.13 -12.08 3.70
N VAL A 101 -14.29 -11.07 3.54
CA VAL A 101 -14.54 -9.70 3.98
C VAL A 101 -14.59 -8.82 2.74
N SER A 102 -15.72 -8.16 2.53
CA SER A 102 -15.92 -7.33 1.35
C SER A 102 -15.18 -6.00 1.48
N ASN A 103 -14.75 -5.44 0.35
CA ASN A 103 -14.20 -4.09 0.27
C ASN A 103 -13.01 -3.83 1.20
N VAL A 104 -12.08 -4.78 1.36
CA VAL A 104 -10.91 -4.56 2.23
C VAL A 104 -9.89 -3.59 1.64
N MET A 105 -9.97 -3.36 0.34
CA MET A 105 -9.15 -2.39 -0.38
C MET A 105 -10.00 -1.63 -1.39
N CYS A 106 -9.62 -0.39 -1.65
CA CYS A 106 -10.13 0.36 -2.80
C CYS A 106 -8.98 0.94 -3.63
N ILE A 107 -9.20 1.04 -4.92
CA ILE A 107 -8.29 1.71 -5.85
C ILE A 107 -9.05 2.77 -6.63
N PHE A 108 -8.48 3.95 -6.72
CA PHE A 108 -9.08 5.07 -7.45
C PHE A 108 -8.01 5.99 -8.02
N GLU A 109 -8.42 6.78 -8.98
CA GLU A 109 -7.57 7.81 -9.57
C GLU A 109 -7.84 9.16 -8.90
N LYS A 110 -6.77 9.82 -8.44
CA LYS A 110 -6.84 11.14 -7.86
C LYS A 110 -5.75 12.01 -8.46
N TYR A 111 -6.16 13.11 -9.05
CA TYR A 111 -5.22 14.14 -9.47
C TYR A 111 -4.72 14.91 -8.24
N ALA A 112 -3.45 14.80 -7.96
CA ALA A 112 -2.85 15.47 -6.81
C ALA A 112 -2.46 16.92 -7.10
N GLY A 113 -2.16 17.26 -8.35
CA GLY A 113 -1.77 18.61 -8.75
C GLY A 113 -0.36 19.01 -8.36
N ASP A 114 0.27 18.26 -7.47
CA ASP A 114 1.55 18.59 -6.86
C ASP A 114 2.64 17.57 -7.18
N ILE A 115 3.89 18.01 -7.00
CA ILE A 115 5.05 17.13 -7.07
C ILE A 115 5.02 16.20 -5.85
N MET A 116 5.03 14.88 -6.09
CA MET A 116 5.03 13.87 -5.03
C MET A 116 6.29 13.93 -4.17
N TRP A 117 7.42 14.25 -4.77
CA TRP A 117 8.71 14.30 -4.08
C TRP A 117 9.61 15.36 -4.69
N ARG A 118 10.34 16.07 -3.84
CA ARG A 118 11.35 17.06 -4.24
C ARG A 118 12.60 16.86 -3.42
N HIS A 119 13.72 16.80 -4.10
CA HIS A 119 15.06 16.71 -3.52
C HIS A 119 15.89 17.93 -3.86
N THR A 120 16.71 18.37 -2.94
CA THR A 120 17.72 19.39 -3.17
C THR A 120 19.09 18.79 -2.86
N GLU A 121 19.99 18.82 -3.82
CA GLU A 121 21.37 18.43 -3.62
C GLU A 121 22.10 19.52 -2.82
N ALA A 122 22.56 19.19 -1.62
CA ALA A 122 23.19 20.17 -0.73
C ALA A 122 24.58 20.59 -1.25
N GLU A 123 25.28 19.71 -1.96
CA GLU A 123 26.61 19.96 -2.50
C GLU A 123 26.58 20.72 -3.84
N VAL A 124 25.44 20.81 -4.49
CA VAL A 124 25.23 21.53 -5.74
C VAL A 124 24.08 22.53 -5.57
N PRO A 125 24.35 23.71 -4.98
CA PRO A 125 23.33 24.72 -4.76
C PRO A 125 22.66 25.15 -6.07
N GLY A 126 21.33 25.10 -6.10
CA GLY A 126 20.53 25.44 -7.28
C GLY A 126 20.07 24.27 -8.14
N LEU A 127 20.55 23.05 -7.90
CA LEU A 127 19.97 21.85 -8.46
C LEU A 127 18.67 21.52 -7.70
N LYS A 128 17.55 21.59 -8.40
CA LYS A 128 16.22 21.34 -7.82
C LYS A 128 15.50 20.28 -8.62
#